data_e02cab53175c337d61c6c302a20a1439
#
_entry.id   e02cab53175c337d61c6c302a20a1439
#
_cell.length_a   1.000
_cell.length_b   1.000
_cell.length_c   1.000
_cell.angle_alpha   90.00
_cell.angle_beta   90.00
_cell.angle_gamma   90.00
#
_symmetry.space_group_name_H-M   'P 1'
#
loop_
_entity.id
_entity.type
_entity.pdbx_description
1 polymer ?
#
loop_
_entity_poly.entity_id
_entity_poly.type
_entity_poly.pdbx_seq_one_letter_code
_entity_poly.pdbx_strand_id
1 'polypeptide(L)'
;MTHARVSRLQHFAMEVSDTDRSIEFYRQVLGFKLTERHAAYESAEIPVELTFMRVGEQHHDLVLVHNPIKTYHQKPMPQDDGSGAPSFHHFAMECDSRADWLAVLAHVQKLNIPIVRGPVVHSFTDPLGDGTWGENEAFYFLDPDGHRIEIFCDMATIDADGVYRNAKGERLEGVQVDEV
;
A
#
# COMPACT_ATOMS: atom_id res chain seq x y z
N MET A 1 22.08 16.33 -20.05
CA MET A 1 20.75 16.06 -20.65
C MET A 1 19.70 16.28 -19.55
N THR A 2 18.72 17.17 -19.74
CA THR A 2 17.63 17.35 -18.79
C THR A 2 16.67 16.17 -18.96
N HIS A 3 16.64 15.25 -17.99
CA HIS A 3 15.66 14.17 -17.98
C HIS A 3 14.28 14.74 -17.56
N ALA A 4 13.21 14.28 -18.22
CA ALA A 4 11.85 14.53 -17.75
C ALA A 4 11.70 13.89 -16.36
N ARG A 5 11.20 14.67 -15.39
CA ARG A 5 11.03 14.19 -14.00
C ARG A 5 9.57 13.95 -13.69
N VAL A 6 9.26 12.79 -13.13
CA VAL A 6 8.02 12.53 -12.41
C VAL A 6 8.18 13.07 -11.00
N SER A 7 7.23 13.86 -10.50
CA SER A 7 7.36 14.54 -9.21
C SER A 7 7.03 13.63 -8.00
N ARG A 8 6.08 12.72 -8.17
CA ARG A 8 5.64 11.80 -7.10
C ARG A 8 4.76 10.68 -7.64
N LEU A 9 4.65 9.60 -6.88
CA LEU A 9 3.54 8.66 -6.99
C LEU A 9 2.29 9.34 -6.40
N GLN A 10 1.18 9.40 -7.14
CA GLN A 10 -0.03 10.09 -6.70
C GLN A 10 -1.12 9.11 -6.28
N HIS A 11 -1.45 8.13 -7.10
CA HIS A 11 -2.47 7.14 -6.82
C HIS A 11 -2.09 5.78 -7.39
N PHE A 12 -2.80 4.77 -6.97
CA PHE A 12 -2.77 3.45 -7.60
C PHE A 12 -4.19 2.99 -7.93
N ALA A 13 -4.31 2.15 -8.94
CA ALA A 13 -5.56 1.56 -9.37
C ALA A 13 -5.48 0.04 -9.26
N MET A 14 -6.55 -0.58 -8.78
CA MET A 14 -6.66 -2.02 -8.67
C MET A 14 -7.99 -2.53 -9.17
N GLU A 15 -7.99 -3.70 -9.77
CA GLU A 15 -9.20 -4.36 -10.22
C GLU A 15 -9.84 -5.13 -9.06
N VAL A 16 -11.15 -4.95 -8.87
CA VAL A 16 -11.91 -5.57 -7.78
C VAL A 16 -13.08 -6.37 -8.34
N SER A 17 -13.40 -7.46 -7.67
CA SER A 17 -14.50 -8.33 -8.09
C SER A 17 -15.88 -7.84 -7.66
N ASP A 18 -15.94 -7.00 -6.61
CA ASP A 18 -17.16 -6.41 -6.06
C ASP A 18 -16.83 -5.03 -5.50
N THR A 19 -17.32 -3.99 -6.17
CA THR A 19 -17.05 -2.59 -5.84
C THR A 19 -17.60 -2.21 -4.47
N ASP A 20 -18.84 -2.60 -4.14
CA ASP A 20 -19.48 -2.20 -2.87
C ASP A 20 -18.79 -2.84 -1.67
N ARG A 21 -18.40 -4.11 -1.79
CA ARG A 21 -17.60 -4.81 -0.78
C ARG A 21 -16.24 -4.15 -0.57
N SER A 22 -15.58 -3.75 -1.63
CA SER A 22 -14.29 -3.08 -1.57
C SER A 22 -14.40 -1.68 -0.98
N ILE A 23 -15.40 -0.89 -1.37
CA ILE A 23 -15.68 0.42 -0.77
C ILE A 23 -15.85 0.27 0.76
N GLU A 24 -16.69 -0.66 1.20
CA GLU A 24 -16.95 -0.86 2.62
C GLU A 24 -15.69 -1.29 3.38
N PHE A 25 -14.89 -2.20 2.81
CA PHE A 25 -13.61 -2.61 3.38
C PHE A 25 -12.66 -1.43 3.55
N TYR A 26 -12.38 -0.65 2.50
CA TYR A 26 -11.45 0.47 2.56
C TYR A 26 -11.92 1.59 3.49
N ARG A 27 -13.25 1.79 3.59
CA ARG A 27 -13.83 2.74 4.55
C ARG A 27 -13.68 2.27 6.00
N GLN A 28 -14.06 1.04 6.30
CA GLN A 28 -14.05 0.51 7.66
C GLN A 28 -12.64 0.25 8.19
N VAL A 29 -11.77 -0.28 7.34
CA VAL A 29 -10.44 -0.74 7.77
C VAL A 29 -9.41 0.39 7.76
N LEU A 30 -9.43 1.23 6.74
CA LEU A 30 -8.38 2.22 6.48
C LEU A 30 -8.89 3.67 6.44
N GLY A 31 -10.18 3.88 6.70
CA GLY A 31 -10.74 5.24 6.78
C GLY A 31 -10.84 5.98 5.44
N PHE A 32 -10.77 5.27 4.31
CA PHE A 32 -10.96 5.90 3.01
C PHE A 32 -12.34 6.52 2.88
N LYS A 33 -12.43 7.61 2.15
CA LYS A 33 -13.68 8.30 1.82
C LYS A 33 -13.94 8.15 0.32
N LEU A 34 -15.19 7.83 -0.02
CA LEU A 34 -15.63 7.84 -1.41
C LEU A 34 -15.64 9.27 -1.93
N THR A 35 -15.05 9.49 -3.09
CA THR A 35 -15.06 10.79 -3.77
C THR A 35 -16.05 10.78 -4.93
N GLU A 36 -15.93 9.79 -5.82
CA GLU A 36 -16.72 9.73 -7.04
C GLU A 36 -16.88 8.28 -7.50
N ARG A 37 -17.96 7.99 -8.22
CA ARG A 37 -18.23 6.67 -8.81
C ARG A 37 -18.86 6.83 -10.19
N HIS A 38 -18.33 6.12 -11.18
CA HIS A 38 -18.83 6.06 -12.54
C HIS A 38 -19.25 4.64 -12.89
N ALA A 39 -20.43 4.51 -13.45
CA ALA A 39 -20.90 3.22 -13.94
C ALA A 39 -20.12 2.80 -15.20
N ALA A 40 -20.02 1.49 -15.43
CA ALA A 40 -19.49 0.98 -16.69
C ALA A 40 -20.35 1.49 -17.87
N TYR A 41 -19.68 1.90 -18.95
CA TYR A 41 -20.30 2.47 -20.15
C TYR A 41 -21.04 3.80 -19.93
N GLU A 42 -20.84 4.49 -18.81
CA GLU A 42 -21.32 5.87 -18.65
C GLU A 42 -20.69 6.80 -19.70
N SER A 43 -19.46 6.50 -20.11
CA SER A 43 -18.84 6.97 -21.34
C SER A 43 -18.58 5.77 -22.26
N ALA A 44 -18.82 5.92 -23.57
CA ALA A 44 -18.60 4.84 -24.54
C ALA A 44 -17.15 4.34 -24.58
N GLU A 45 -16.20 5.17 -24.14
CA GLU A 45 -14.77 4.87 -24.11
C GLU A 45 -14.33 4.15 -22.82
N ILE A 46 -15.20 4.11 -21.79
CA ILE A 46 -14.88 3.55 -20.47
C ILE A 46 -15.81 2.36 -20.19
N PRO A 47 -15.42 1.13 -20.57
CA PRO A 47 -16.29 -0.05 -20.44
C PRO A 47 -16.27 -0.66 -19.02
N VAL A 48 -15.65 -0.01 -18.05
CA VAL A 48 -15.49 -0.47 -16.67
C VAL A 48 -16.10 0.50 -15.69
N GLU A 49 -16.49 0.02 -14.54
CA GLU A 49 -16.86 0.86 -13.42
C GLU A 49 -15.60 1.41 -12.76
N LEU A 50 -15.60 2.70 -12.44
CA LEU A 50 -14.51 3.39 -11.76
C LEU A 50 -15.00 3.99 -10.45
N THR A 51 -14.34 3.68 -9.36
CA THR A 51 -14.63 4.26 -8.05
C THR A 51 -13.39 4.91 -7.48
N PHE A 52 -13.48 6.19 -7.18
CA PHE A 52 -12.40 7.01 -6.67
C PHE A 52 -12.53 7.18 -5.17
N MET A 53 -11.49 6.82 -4.43
CA MET A 53 -11.45 6.93 -2.98
C MET A 53 -10.20 7.68 -2.53
N ARG A 54 -10.25 8.34 -1.36
CA ARG A 54 -9.17 9.15 -0.81
C ARG A 54 -9.01 8.96 0.68
N VAL A 55 -7.79 9.09 1.18
CA VAL A 55 -7.48 9.25 2.62
C VAL A 55 -7.21 10.72 2.95
N GLY A 56 -6.55 11.45 2.06
CA GLY A 56 -6.17 12.85 2.20
C GLY A 56 -7.15 13.83 1.56
N GLU A 57 -6.60 14.97 1.12
CA GLU A 57 -7.33 16.09 0.50
C GLU A 57 -7.33 16.03 -1.03
N GLN A 58 -6.54 15.14 -1.63
CA GLN A 58 -6.53 14.94 -3.08
C GLN A 58 -7.87 14.34 -3.54
N HIS A 59 -8.21 14.50 -4.83
CA HIS A 59 -9.41 13.91 -5.39
C HIS A 59 -9.48 12.39 -5.14
N HIS A 60 -8.36 11.70 -5.31
CA HIS A 60 -8.24 10.28 -5.00
C HIS A 60 -6.78 9.87 -4.76
N ASP A 61 -6.63 8.82 -3.98
CA ASP A 61 -5.39 8.11 -3.70
C ASP A 61 -5.50 6.65 -4.18
N LEU A 62 -6.75 6.16 -4.31
CA LEU A 62 -7.11 4.81 -4.73
C LEU A 62 -8.21 4.86 -5.79
N VAL A 63 -8.06 4.05 -6.84
CA VAL A 63 -9.10 3.78 -7.84
C VAL A 63 -9.44 2.29 -7.81
N LEU A 64 -10.70 1.98 -7.55
CA LEU A 64 -11.26 0.63 -7.71
C LEU A 64 -11.84 0.51 -9.12
N VAL A 65 -11.41 -0.51 -9.83
CA VAL A 65 -11.84 -0.78 -11.21
C VAL A 65 -12.62 -2.09 -11.23
N HIS A 66 -13.87 -2.06 -11.64
CA HIS A 66 -14.66 -3.29 -11.82
C HIS A 66 -15.06 -3.45 -13.27
N ASN A 67 -14.75 -4.62 -13.85
CA ASN A 67 -15.15 -4.95 -15.22
C ASN A 67 -16.37 -5.88 -15.19
N PRO A 68 -17.59 -5.41 -15.56
CA PRO A 68 -18.82 -6.17 -15.39
C PRO A 68 -18.93 -7.39 -16.33
N ILE A 69 -18.12 -7.47 -17.38
CA ILE A 69 -18.12 -8.63 -18.29
C ILE A 69 -17.07 -9.68 -17.93
N LYS A 70 -16.22 -9.40 -16.93
CA LYS A 70 -15.15 -10.31 -16.49
C LYS A 70 -15.67 -11.25 -15.40
N THR A 71 -15.32 -12.52 -15.50
CA THR A 71 -15.50 -13.47 -14.40
C THR A 71 -14.29 -13.42 -13.49
N TYR A 72 -14.49 -13.06 -12.24
CA TYR A 72 -13.43 -12.99 -11.25
C TYR A 72 -13.26 -14.33 -10.53
N HIS A 73 -12.02 -14.69 -10.31
CA HIS A 73 -11.64 -15.82 -9.46
C HIS A 73 -10.83 -15.27 -8.29
N GLN A 74 -11.05 -15.85 -7.12
CA GLN A 74 -10.28 -15.47 -5.94
C GLN A 74 -8.78 -15.65 -6.24
N LYS A 75 -7.99 -14.59 -6.01
CA LYS A 75 -6.55 -14.66 -6.16
C LYS A 75 -6.01 -15.68 -5.14
N PRO A 76 -5.27 -16.69 -5.58
CA PRO A 76 -4.65 -17.59 -4.63
C PRO A 76 -3.72 -16.80 -3.70
N MET A 77 -3.67 -17.22 -2.43
CA MET A 77 -2.67 -16.67 -1.50
C MET A 77 -1.29 -16.77 -2.16
N PRO A 78 -0.46 -15.72 -2.06
CA PRO A 78 0.90 -15.79 -2.56
C PRO A 78 1.58 -17.03 -1.98
N GLN A 79 1.84 -18.02 -2.81
CA GLN A 79 2.63 -19.17 -2.45
C GLN A 79 4.04 -18.93 -2.95
N ASP A 80 4.99 -19.04 -2.05
CA ASP A 80 6.42 -18.93 -2.38
C ASP A 80 6.95 -20.30 -2.82
N ASP A 81 6.33 -20.84 -3.86
CA ASP A 81 6.69 -22.15 -4.44
C ASP A 81 7.66 -22.02 -5.64
N GLY A 82 8.13 -20.78 -5.88
CA GLY A 82 9.03 -20.47 -6.98
C GLY A 82 8.37 -20.49 -8.37
N SER A 83 7.04 -20.59 -8.45
CA SER A 83 6.28 -20.58 -9.70
C SER A 83 5.42 -19.31 -9.81
N GLY A 84 5.10 -18.91 -11.03
CA GLY A 84 4.18 -17.82 -11.32
C GLY A 84 4.75 -16.71 -12.21
N ALA A 85 3.85 -15.90 -12.76
CA ALA A 85 4.24 -14.71 -13.50
C ALA A 85 4.52 -13.54 -12.54
N PRO A 86 5.44 -12.62 -12.87
CA PRO A 86 5.60 -11.39 -12.12
C PRO A 86 4.26 -10.64 -11.99
N SER A 87 3.94 -10.17 -10.80
CA SER A 87 2.70 -9.45 -10.53
C SER A 87 2.96 -8.31 -9.54
N PHE A 88 1.99 -7.42 -9.37
CA PHE A 88 2.03 -6.42 -8.32
C PHE A 88 2.02 -7.11 -6.96
N HIS A 89 3.06 -6.88 -6.14
CA HIS A 89 3.27 -7.61 -4.90
C HIS A 89 2.42 -7.05 -3.75
N HIS A 90 2.53 -5.75 -3.48
CA HIS A 90 1.76 -5.04 -2.46
C HIS A 90 1.81 -3.53 -2.70
N PHE A 91 0.97 -2.80 -2.01
CA PHE A 91 1.13 -1.37 -1.79
C PHE A 91 1.22 -1.09 -0.30
N ALA A 92 1.85 0.03 0.05
CA ALA A 92 2.12 0.40 1.42
C ALA A 92 1.50 1.75 1.77
N MET A 93 1.04 1.87 3.01
CA MET A 93 0.52 3.10 3.59
C MET A 93 1.26 3.41 4.89
N GLU A 94 1.65 4.65 5.05
CA GLU A 94 2.39 5.15 6.19
C GLU A 94 1.46 5.68 7.27
N CYS A 95 1.79 5.39 8.53
CA CYS A 95 1.22 6.04 9.70
C CYS A 95 2.18 7.14 10.18
N ASP A 96 1.64 8.28 10.58
CA ASP A 96 2.44 9.43 11.02
C ASP A 96 3.27 9.16 12.28
N SER A 97 2.89 8.14 13.04
CA SER A 97 3.61 7.73 14.25
C SER A 97 3.43 6.24 14.54
N ARG A 98 4.37 5.70 15.35
CA ARG A 98 4.23 4.33 15.88
C ARG A 98 2.96 4.15 16.72
N ALA A 99 2.48 5.19 17.40
CA ALA A 99 1.23 5.13 18.17
C ALA A 99 0.02 4.95 17.24
N ASP A 100 -0.02 5.66 16.13
CA ASP A 100 -1.07 5.51 15.11
C ASP A 100 -0.99 4.13 14.45
N TRP A 101 0.22 3.67 14.13
CA TRP A 101 0.45 2.33 13.59
C TRP A 101 -0.08 1.22 14.53
N LEU A 102 0.19 1.30 15.83
CA LEU A 102 -0.36 0.38 16.83
C LEU A 102 -1.89 0.45 16.91
N ALA A 103 -2.46 1.64 16.76
CA ALA A 103 -3.91 1.82 16.74
C ALA A 103 -4.55 1.15 15.51
N VAL A 104 -3.93 1.31 14.33
CA VAL A 104 -4.38 0.63 13.10
C VAL A 104 -4.25 -0.88 13.23
N LEU A 105 -3.14 -1.40 13.77
CA LEU A 105 -2.96 -2.84 14.01
C LEU A 105 -4.06 -3.40 14.93
N ALA A 106 -4.32 -2.73 16.05
CA ALA A 106 -5.38 -3.13 16.98
C ALA A 106 -6.77 -3.07 16.33
N HIS A 107 -7.02 -2.08 15.47
CA HIS A 107 -8.27 -1.96 14.72
C HIS A 107 -8.47 -3.12 13.73
N VAL A 108 -7.46 -3.44 12.93
CA VAL A 108 -7.47 -4.57 11.98
C VAL A 108 -7.73 -5.90 12.71
N GLN A 109 -7.05 -6.10 13.85
CA GLN A 109 -7.26 -7.29 14.70
C GLN A 109 -8.69 -7.36 15.28
N LYS A 110 -9.23 -6.23 15.73
CA LYS A 110 -10.62 -6.14 16.23
C LYS A 110 -11.65 -6.48 15.16
N LEU A 111 -11.37 -6.18 13.91
CA LEU A 111 -12.21 -6.56 12.77
C LEU A 111 -12.02 -8.02 12.35
N ASN A 112 -11.19 -8.80 13.06
CA ASN A 112 -10.84 -10.19 12.75
C ASN A 112 -10.25 -10.37 11.34
N ILE A 113 -9.53 -9.37 10.83
CA ILE A 113 -8.80 -9.47 9.55
C ILE A 113 -7.47 -10.16 9.84
N PRO A 114 -7.15 -11.28 9.16
CA PRO A 114 -5.91 -12.00 9.37
C PRO A 114 -4.69 -11.17 9.00
N ILE A 115 -3.72 -11.08 9.90
CA ILE A 115 -2.38 -10.56 9.60
C ILE A 115 -1.61 -11.67 8.89
N VAL A 116 -1.20 -11.44 7.65
CA VAL A 116 -0.49 -12.43 6.82
C VAL A 116 1.02 -12.38 6.99
N ARG A 117 1.56 -11.25 7.48
CA ARG A 117 2.96 -11.09 7.87
C ARG A 117 3.08 -9.97 8.90
N GLY A 118 4.00 -10.12 9.84
CA GLY A 118 4.31 -9.11 10.87
C GLY A 118 3.46 -9.27 12.15
N PRO A 119 3.59 -8.36 13.11
CA PRO A 119 4.54 -7.24 13.11
C PRO A 119 5.98 -7.63 12.81
N VAL A 120 6.66 -6.83 12.00
CA VAL A 120 8.06 -7.05 11.62
C VAL A 120 8.79 -5.71 11.60
N VAL A 121 10.04 -5.72 12.04
CA VAL A 121 10.94 -4.57 11.91
C VAL A 121 11.82 -4.80 10.68
N HIS A 122 11.64 -3.98 9.67
CA HIS A 122 12.48 -3.94 8.48
C HIS A 122 13.68 -3.06 8.76
N SER A 123 14.70 -3.62 9.39
CA SER A 123 15.90 -2.88 9.77
C SER A 123 17.15 -3.75 9.63
N PHE A 124 18.21 -3.12 9.17
CA PHE A 124 19.55 -3.68 9.19
C PHE A 124 20.26 -3.36 10.51
N THR A 125 19.89 -2.29 11.19
CA THR A 125 20.58 -1.77 12.37
C THR A 125 19.90 -2.13 13.68
N ASP A 126 18.59 -2.38 13.68
CA ASP A 126 17.84 -2.76 14.88
C ASP A 126 18.11 -4.24 15.23
N PRO A 127 18.37 -4.57 16.51
CA PRO A 127 18.56 -5.97 16.96
C PRO A 127 17.37 -6.90 16.69
N LEU A 128 16.16 -6.36 16.53
CA LEU A 128 14.94 -7.10 16.19
C LEU A 128 14.64 -7.06 14.69
N GLY A 129 15.52 -6.42 13.91
CA GLY A 129 15.33 -6.24 12.46
C GLY A 129 15.52 -7.53 11.69
N ASP A 130 14.82 -7.64 10.57
CA ASP A 130 14.89 -8.77 9.64
C ASP A 130 16.05 -8.68 8.64
N GLY A 131 16.91 -7.67 8.77
CA GLY A 131 18.09 -7.44 7.92
C GLY A 131 17.79 -6.68 6.63
N THR A 132 16.61 -6.13 6.47
CA THR A 132 16.26 -5.27 5.32
C THR A 132 16.44 -3.79 5.63
N TRP A 133 16.43 -2.94 4.60
CA TRP A 133 16.91 -1.56 4.69
C TRP A 133 15.84 -0.48 4.91
N GLY A 134 14.58 -0.85 5.07
CA GLY A 134 13.51 0.13 5.23
C GLY A 134 13.57 0.94 6.53
N GLU A 135 14.20 0.38 7.58
CA GLU A 135 14.26 0.95 8.94
C GLU A 135 12.86 1.29 9.47
N ASN A 136 11.85 0.51 9.11
CA ASN A 136 10.47 0.71 9.46
C ASN A 136 9.87 -0.49 10.19
N GLU A 137 8.78 -0.26 10.91
CA GLU A 137 7.96 -1.32 11.53
C GLU A 137 6.69 -1.51 10.69
N ALA A 138 6.40 -2.75 10.28
CA ALA A 138 5.33 -3.04 9.34
C ALA A 138 4.49 -4.25 9.73
N PHE A 139 3.25 -4.30 9.22
CA PHE A 139 2.44 -5.52 9.16
C PHE A 139 1.64 -5.55 7.86
N TYR A 140 1.21 -6.77 7.48
CA TYR A 140 0.57 -7.01 6.19
C TYR A 140 -0.73 -7.79 6.37
N PHE A 141 -1.74 -7.42 5.60
CA PHE A 141 -3.01 -8.13 5.48
C PHE A 141 -3.53 -8.07 4.05
N LEU A 142 -4.64 -8.74 3.77
CA LEU A 142 -5.23 -8.77 2.44
C LEU A 142 -6.58 -8.03 2.44
N ASP A 143 -6.86 -7.38 1.31
CA ASP A 143 -8.20 -6.92 0.99
C ASP A 143 -9.12 -8.10 0.60
N PRO A 144 -10.42 -7.87 0.35
CA PRO A 144 -11.36 -8.94 -0.02
C PRO A 144 -11.02 -9.69 -1.33
N ASP A 145 -10.23 -9.10 -2.21
CA ASP A 145 -9.80 -9.70 -3.48
C ASP A 145 -8.39 -10.28 -3.44
N GLY A 146 -7.73 -10.22 -2.26
CA GLY A 146 -6.41 -10.77 -2.04
C GLY A 146 -5.27 -9.82 -2.45
N HIS A 147 -5.53 -8.52 -2.60
CA HIS A 147 -4.46 -7.54 -2.73
C HIS A 147 -3.78 -7.36 -1.39
N ARG A 148 -2.46 -7.42 -1.40
CA ARG A 148 -1.66 -7.31 -0.19
C ARG A 148 -1.44 -5.85 0.15
N ILE A 149 -1.77 -5.50 1.39
CA ILE A 149 -1.63 -4.16 1.97
C ILE A 149 -0.56 -4.22 3.06
N GLU A 150 0.37 -3.29 3.02
CA GLU A 150 1.33 -3.02 4.08
C GLU A 150 0.94 -1.75 4.84
N ILE A 151 0.99 -1.80 6.17
CA ILE A 151 0.90 -0.61 7.01
C ILE A 151 2.22 -0.51 7.77
N PHE A 152 2.86 0.65 7.67
CA PHE A 152 4.16 0.87 8.28
C PHE A 152 4.27 2.23 8.98
N CYS A 153 5.30 2.40 9.78
CA CYS A 153 5.71 3.67 10.37
C CYS A 153 7.25 3.75 10.39
N ASP A 154 7.75 4.96 10.60
CA ASP A 154 9.17 5.22 10.87
C ASP A 154 10.12 4.89 9.70
N MET A 155 9.66 5.03 8.46
CA MET A 155 10.50 4.79 7.27
C MET A 155 11.74 5.68 7.28
N ALA A 156 12.87 5.08 6.95
CA ALA A 156 14.10 5.83 6.72
C ALA A 156 13.96 6.81 5.55
N THR A 157 14.70 7.89 5.61
CA THR A 157 14.71 8.94 4.59
C THR A 157 16.11 9.12 4.00
N ILE A 158 16.16 9.63 2.77
CA ILE A 158 17.39 10.10 2.14
C ILE A 158 17.27 11.63 2.07
N ASP A 159 18.19 12.32 2.72
CA ASP A 159 18.18 13.80 2.70
C ASP A 159 18.72 14.37 1.37
N ALA A 160 18.66 15.70 1.25
CA ALA A 160 19.09 16.38 0.03
C ALA A 160 20.59 16.17 -0.31
N ASP A 161 21.39 15.77 0.67
CA ASP A 161 22.82 15.48 0.52
C ASP A 161 23.06 14.00 0.17
N GLY A 162 22.00 13.21 -0.03
CA GLY A 162 22.07 11.77 -0.31
C GLY A 162 22.41 10.94 0.92
N VAL A 163 22.25 11.49 2.12
CA VAL A 163 22.54 10.79 3.38
C VAL A 163 21.32 10.00 3.84
N TYR A 164 21.51 8.72 4.04
CA TYR A 164 20.49 7.82 4.57
C TYR A 164 20.35 8.00 6.08
N ARG A 165 19.09 8.21 6.54
CA ARG A 165 18.78 8.43 7.97
C ARG A 165 17.58 7.60 8.40
N ASN A 166 17.65 7.05 9.62
CA ASN A 166 16.49 6.42 10.25
C ASN A 166 15.45 7.47 10.72
N ALA A 167 14.32 7.02 11.22
CA ALA A 167 13.25 7.89 11.72
C ALA A 167 13.67 8.80 12.89
N LYS A 168 14.76 8.47 13.60
CA LYS A 168 15.35 9.31 14.66
C LYS A 168 16.30 10.37 14.12
N GLY A 169 16.54 10.40 12.80
CA GLY A 169 17.48 11.29 12.15
C GLY A 169 18.95 10.85 12.25
N GLU A 170 19.23 9.67 12.78
CA GLU A 170 20.59 9.12 12.90
C GLU A 170 21.06 8.66 11.51
N ARG A 171 22.30 8.99 11.17
CA ARG A 171 22.92 8.57 9.92
C ARG A 171 23.16 7.06 9.94
N LEU A 172 22.76 6.41 8.86
CA LEU A 172 23.00 5.00 8.63
C LEU A 172 24.17 4.82 7.66
N GLU A 173 25.12 3.95 8.03
CA GLU A 173 26.31 3.68 7.22
C GLU A 173 26.19 2.34 6.49
N GLY A 174 26.90 2.20 5.37
CA GLY A 174 26.92 0.98 4.58
C GLY A 174 25.78 0.86 3.56
N VAL A 175 24.90 1.86 3.48
CA VAL A 175 23.84 1.93 2.45
C VAL A 175 24.40 2.63 1.22
N GLN A 176 24.22 2.02 0.07
CA GLN A 176 24.49 2.65 -1.22
C GLN A 176 23.20 3.28 -1.75
N VAL A 177 23.24 4.58 -1.95
CA VAL A 177 22.15 5.34 -2.58
C VAL A 177 22.68 6.01 -3.84
N ASP A 178 21.85 6.11 -4.87
CA ASP A 178 22.16 6.90 -6.04
C ASP A 178 22.21 8.38 -5.66
N GLU A 179 23.15 9.12 -6.26
CA GLU A 179 23.19 10.58 -6.10
C GLU A 179 21.91 11.20 -6.69
N VAL A 180 21.35 12.18 -5.97
CA VAL A 180 20.09 12.86 -6.32
C VAL A 180 20.28 13.84 -7.49
#